data_6b69b516282be721b9cff346faaadfb0
#
_entry.id   6b69b516282be721b9cff346faaadfb0
#
_cell.length_a   1.000
_cell.length_b   1.000
_cell.length_c   1.000
_cell.angle_alpha   90.00
_cell.angle_beta   90.00
_cell.angle_gamma   90.00
#
_symmetry.space_group_name_H-M   'P 1'
#
loop_
_entity.id
_entity.type
_entity.pdbx_description
1 polymer ?
#
loop_
_entity_poly.entity_id
_entity_poly.type
_entity_poly.pdbx_seq_one_letter_code
_entity_poly.pdbx_strand_id
1 'polypeptide(L)'
;MTSIFAMQRSQVLASCMRVTLLLKQSLRYWPPTHGATPMIDYIRDGQEIYRNSFAIIRAEARLDTIPADLEKLAVRVIHACGMVDAVEGLRFSPGAGTAGRQALANGAPILCDANMVAEGVTRTRLPANNQVICTLRHESVPGMAREMGNTRSAAALELWRPHLEGAVVVIGNAPTALFYLLEMIDAGAPKPALILGFPVGFVGAAESKDMLAADSRGVPYVIMQGRRGGSAMAAAAVNALATEIE
;
A
#
# COMPACT_ATOMS: atom_id res chain seq x y z
N MET A 1 -12.38 9.20 49.36
CA MET A 1 -13.18 9.69 48.21
C MET A 1 -12.63 10.98 47.57
N THR A 2 -11.56 11.58 48.02
CA THR A 2 -11.04 12.88 47.54
C THR A 2 -10.02 12.80 46.41
N SER A 3 -9.51 11.62 46.06
CA SER A 3 -8.42 11.46 45.06
C SER A 3 -8.92 11.34 43.58
N ILE A 4 -10.12 10.80 43.37
CA ILE A 4 -10.65 10.56 42.02
C ILE A 4 -11.13 11.88 41.37
N PHE A 5 -11.67 12.81 42.14
CA PHE A 5 -12.11 14.12 41.65
C PHE A 5 -10.95 15.05 41.26
N ALA A 6 -9.77 14.92 41.84
CA ALA A 6 -8.59 15.70 41.45
C ALA A 6 -7.99 15.24 40.13
N MET A 7 -7.99 13.92 39.85
CA MET A 7 -7.52 13.38 38.55
C MET A 7 -8.45 13.73 37.38
N GLN A 8 -9.76 13.72 37.58
CA GLN A 8 -10.69 14.12 36.52
C GLN A 8 -10.59 15.61 36.17
N ARG A 9 -10.36 16.49 37.13
CA ARG A 9 -10.16 17.92 36.87
C ARG A 9 -8.88 18.21 36.08
N SER A 10 -7.79 17.48 36.30
CA SER A 10 -6.55 17.67 35.57
C SER A 10 -6.66 17.19 34.08
N GLN A 11 -7.40 16.14 33.83
CA GLN A 11 -7.64 15.67 32.45
C GLN A 11 -8.56 16.59 31.64
N VAL A 12 -9.59 17.15 32.30
CA VAL A 12 -10.48 18.13 31.64
C VAL A 12 -9.74 19.44 31.35
N LEU A 13 -8.88 19.93 32.25
CA LEU A 13 -8.06 21.12 32.00
C LEU A 13 -7.02 20.89 30.91
N ALA A 14 -6.38 19.72 30.83
CA ALA A 14 -5.44 19.38 29.77
C ALA A 14 -6.14 19.26 28.40
N SER A 15 -7.36 18.72 28.37
CA SER A 15 -8.18 18.64 27.15
C SER A 15 -8.63 20.03 26.68
N CYS A 16 -9.08 20.90 27.62
CA CYS A 16 -9.42 22.29 27.29
C CYS A 16 -8.22 23.11 26.78
N MET A 17 -7.02 22.92 27.36
CA MET A 17 -5.81 23.59 26.87
C MET A 17 -5.41 23.13 25.46
N ARG A 18 -5.56 21.83 25.13
CA ARG A 18 -5.32 21.32 23.78
C ARG A 18 -6.31 21.87 22.75
N VAL A 19 -7.60 21.96 23.12
CA VAL A 19 -8.62 22.56 22.24
C VAL A 19 -8.37 24.06 22.04
N THR A 20 -7.94 24.79 23.07
CA THR A 20 -7.60 26.22 22.96
C THR A 20 -6.33 26.43 22.13
N LEU A 21 -5.36 25.52 22.17
CA LEU A 21 -4.15 25.57 21.33
C LEU A 21 -4.50 25.31 19.85
N LEU A 22 -5.37 24.33 19.58
CA LEU A 22 -5.87 24.01 18.23
C LEU A 22 -6.73 25.14 17.66
N LEU A 23 -7.57 25.79 18.49
CA LEU A 23 -8.35 26.97 18.08
C LEU A 23 -7.46 28.19 17.81
N LYS A 24 -6.37 28.38 18.56
CA LYS A 24 -5.38 29.44 18.24
C LYS A 24 -4.60 29.18 16.96
N GLN A 25 -4.41 27.92 16.57
CA GLN A 25 -3.81 27.58 15.26
C GLN A 25 -4.80 27.78 14.10
N SER A 26 -6.09 27.51 14.28
CA SER A 26 -7.12 27.72 13.25
C SER A 26 -7.45 29.20 13.01
N LEU A 27 -7.27 30.08 14.01
CA LEU A 27 -7.50 31.53 13.89
C LEU A 27 -6.39 32.28 13.13
N ARG A 28 -5.28 31.62 12.77
CA ARG A 28 -4.24 32.23 11.92
C ARG A 28 -4.58 32.27 10.43
N TYR A 29 -5.74 31.73 10.03
CA TYR A 29 -6.18 31.67 8.62
C TYR A 29 -7.13 32.79 8.19
N TRP A 30 -7.26 33.91 8.95
CA TRP A 30 -8.04 35.04 8.47
C TRP A 30 -7.10 36.03 7.77
N PRO A 31 -7.36 36.37 6.48
CA PRO A 31 -6.47 37.24 5.74
C PRO A 31 -6.48 38.66 6.33
N PRO A 32 -5.33 39.33 6.49
CA PRO A 32 -5.26 40.72 6.87
C PRO A 32 -5.78 41.60 5.74
N THR A 33 -6.54 42.62 6.09
CA THR A 33 -7.01 43.67 5.18
C THR A 33 -5.85 44.50 4.66
N HIS A 34 -5.66 44.47 3.32
CA HIS A 34 -4.82 45.34 2.47
C HIS A 34 -3.29 45.33 2.64
N GLY A 35 -2.58 44.87 1.58
CA GLY A 35 -1.30 45.37 1.17
C GLY A 35 -0.13 44.41 0.95
N ALA A 36 -0.18 43.19 1.40
CA ALA A 36 0.75 42.13 0.97
C ALA A 36 0.02 40.79 1.09
N THR A 37 0.01 40.00 0.04
CA THR A 37 -0.49 38.62 0.12
C THR A 37 0.37 37.88 1.17
N PRO A 38 -0.21 37.43 2.30
CA PRO A 38 0.58 36.71 3.30
C PRO A 38 1.17 35.48 2.64
N MET A 39 2.49 35.37 2.63
CA MET A 39 3.14 34.13 2.19
C MET A 39 2.74 33.03 3.16
N ILE A 40 2.06 32.01 2.63
CA ILE A 40 1.74 30.81 3.41
C ILE A 40 3.06 30.14 3.80
N ASP A 41 3.24 29.94 5.11
CA ASP A 41 4.44 29.30 5.65
C ASP A 41 4.27 27.78 5.56
N TYR A 42 5.10 27.13 4.73
CA TYR A 42 5.17 25.67 4.57
C TYR A 42 6.55 25.26 4.07
N ILE A 43 6.94 24.02 4.33
CA ILE A 43 8.18 23.45 3.81
C ILE A 43 8.06 23.30 2.29
N ARG A 44 9.01 23.88 1.55
CA ARG A 44 9.04 23.88 0.07
C ARG A 44 10.02 22.88 -0.50
N ASP A 45 10.92 22.34 0.32
CA ASP A 45 11.83 21.26 -0.09
C ASP A 45 11.13 19.90 0.04
N GLY A 46 10.86 19.27 -1.10
CA GLY A 46 10.21 17.96 -1.14
C GLY A 46 11.00 16.86 -0.45
N GLN A 47 12.34 16.93 -0.47
CA GLN A 47 13.19 15.96 0.23
C GLN A 47 13.12 16.13 1.74
N GLU A 48 13.03 17.35 2.23
CA GLU A 48 12.82 17.64 3.64
C GLU A 48 11.45 17.13 4.09
N ILE A 49 10.40 17.34 3.29
CA ILE A 49 9.05 16.80 3.58
C ILE A 49 9.08 15.28 3.71
N TYR A 50 9.75 14.57 2.79
CA TYR A 50 9.88 13.11 2.87
C TYR A 50 10.63 12.67 4.13
N ARG A 51 11.79 13.28 4.43
CA ARG A 51 12.56 12.95 5.64
C ARG A 51 11.74 13.14 6.91
N ASN A 52 11.04 14.27 7.01
CA ASN A 52 10.20 14.57 8.18
C ASN A 52 9.02 13.61 8.28
N SER A 53 8.33 13.31 7.17
CA SER A 53 7.24 12.33 7.14
C SER A 53 7.69 10.95 7.61
N PHE A 54 8.80 10.46 7.09
CA PHE A 54 9.30 9.13 7.46
C PHE A 54 9.82 9.07 8.90
N ALA A 55 10.41 10.16 9.40
CA ALA A 55 10.81 10.26 10.80
C ALA A 55 9.60 10.22 11.76
N ILE A 56 8.52 10.94 11.41
CA ILE A 56 7.27 10.92 12.17
C ILE A 56 6.65 9.51 12.15
N ILE A 57 6.57 8.88 10.98
CA ILE A 57 6.03 7.53 10.85
C ILE A 57 6.81 6.54 11.72
N ARG A 58 8.16 6.59 11.69
CA ARG A 58 8.99 5.71 12.51
C ARG A 58 8.86 5.96 14.01
N ALA A 59 8.57 7.19 14.40
CA ALA A 59 8.36 7.54 15.82
C ALA A 59 6.98 7.10 16.34
N GLU A 60 5.98 7.03 15.46
CA GLU A 60 4.59 6.78 15.87
C GLU A 60 4.12 5.35 15.58
N ALA A 61 4.62 4.72 14.51
CA ALA A 61 4.21 3.39 14.10
C ALA A 61 4.88 2.28 14.94
N ARG A 62 4.14 1.22 15.22
CA ARG A 62 4.65 0.02 15.90
C ARG A 62 5.39 -0.88 14.89
N LEU A 63 6.65 -0.51 14.57
CA LEU A 63 7.47 -1.22 13.60
C LEU A 63 8.26 -2.39 14.19
N ASP A 64 8.22 -2.58 15.49
CA ASP A 64 8.91 -3.64 16.23
C ASP A 64 8.50 -5.07 15.80
N THR A 65 7.30 -5.22 15.24
CA THR A 65 6.79 -6.49 14.71
C THR A 65 7.09 -6.71 13.22
N ILE A 66 7.66 -5.70 12.55
CA ILE A 66 7.97 -5.75 11.11
C ILE A 66 9.43 -6.18 10.94
N PRO A 67 9.71 -7.22 10.15
CA PRO A 67 11.09 -7.62 9.88
C PRO A 67 11.84 -6.55 9.08
N ALA A 68 13.16 -6.49 9.28
CA ALA A 68 14.02 -5.46 8.70
C ALA A 68 13.91 -5.36 7.16
N ASP A 69 13.67 -6.49 6.48
CA ASP A 69 13.49 -6.52 5.02
C ASP A 69 12.15 -5.95 4.53
N LEU A 70 11.21 -5.66 5.44
CA LEU A 70 9.91 -5.06 5.14
C LEU A 70 9.67 -3.69 5.82
N GLU A 71 10.58 -3.23 6.69
CA GLU A 71 10.40 -1.97 7.44
C GLU A 71 10.13 -0.79 6.50
N LYS A 72 10.94 -0.61 5.46
CA LYS A 72 10.78 0.44 4.46
C LYS A 72 9.46 0.32 3.70
N LEU A 73 9.01 -0.90 3.39
CA LEU A 73 7.72 -1.13 2.76
C LEU A 73 6.59 -0.68 3.69
N ALA A 74 6.64 -1.03 4.96
CA ALA A 74 5.64 -0.62 5.95
C ALA A 74 5.57 0.91 6.07
N VAL A 75 6.71 1.58 6.20
CA VAL A 75 6.79 3.06 6.27
C VAL A 75 6.18 3.71 5.04
N ARG A 76 6.49 3.23 3.83
CA ARG A 76 5.94 3.79 2.60
C ARG A 76 4.45 3.50 2.41
N VAL A 77 3.96 2.36 2.86
CA VAL A 77 2.51 2.04 2.86
C VAL A 77 1.77 2.97 3.81
N ILE A 78 2.29 3.20 5.03
CA ILE A 78 1.75 4.16 5.99
C ILE A 78 1.74 5.56 5.38
N HIS A 79 2.85 6.00 4.79
CA HIS A 79 2.94 7.31 4.13
C HIS A 79 1.89 7.49 3.03
N ALA A 80 1.66 6.45 2.22
CA ALA A 80 0.71 6.50 1.11
C ALA A 80 -0.76 6.59 1.54
N CYS A 81 -1.10 6.15 2.75
CA CYS A 81 -2.48 6.20 3.27
C CYS A 81 -2.68 7.21 4.40
N GLY A 82 -1.60 7.75 4.99
CA GLY A 82 -1.68 8.67 6.13
C GLY A 82 -2.20 8.05 7.43
N MET A 83 -2.15 6.72 7.55
CA MET A 83 -2.71 5.98 8.70
C MET A 83 -1.60 5.18 9.38
N VAL A 84 -1.15 5.62 10.54
CA VAL A 84 -0.07 4.98 11.30
C VAL A 84 -0.46 3.56 11.75
N ASP A 85 -1.71 3.38 12.12
CA ASP A 85 -2.28 2.09 12.54
C ASP A 85 -2.40 1.05 11.39
N ALA A 86 -2.14 1.45 10.15
CA ALA A 86 -2.11 0.52 9.01
C ALA A 86 -1.07 -0.59 9.20
N VAL A 87 0.03 -0.33 9.93
CA VAL A 87 1.06 -1.33 10.22
C VAL A 87 0.49 -2.57 10.92
N GLU A 88 -0.51 -2.39 11.78
CA GLU A 88 -1.14 -3.49 12.52
C GLU A 88 -1.90 -4.48 11.60
N GLY A 89 -2.28 -4.01 10.42
CA GLY A 89 -2.94 -4.82 9.39
C GLY A 89 -2.00 -5.51 8.41
N LEU A 90 -0.70 -5.20 8.42
CA LEU A 90 0.25 -5.86 7.53
C LEU A 90 0.46 -7.33 7.94
N ARG A 91 0.37 -8.23 6.95
CA ARG A 91 0.74 -9.65 7.08
C ARG A 91 1.64 -10.02 5.92
N PHE A 92 2.57 -10.91 6.19
CA PHE A 92 3.60 -11.27 5.21
C PHE A 92 4.17 -12.67 5.50
N SER A 93 4.67 -13.30 4.47
CA SER A 93 5.49 -14.50 4.63
C SER A 93 6.94 -14.11 4.97
N PRO A 94 7.68 -14.98 5.68
CA PRO A 94 9.11 -14.76 5.96
C PRO A 94 9.90 -14.52 4.66
N GLY A 95 10.77 -13.50 4.65
CA GLY A 95 11.64 -13.18 3.52
C GLY A 95 10.96 -12.55 2.30
N ALA A 96 9.68 -12.15 2.41
CA ALA A 96 8.93 -11.57 1.30
C ALA A 96 9.58 -10.28 0.76
N GLY A 97 10.11 -9.43 1.62
CA GLY A 97 10.82 -8.22 1.21
C GLY A 97 12.08 -8.53 0.41
N THR A 98 12.85 -9.50 0.86
CA THR A 98 14.07 -9.97 0.17
C THR A 98 13.73 -10.58 -1.19
N ALA A 99 12.70 -11.45 -1.26
CA ALA A 99 12.24 -12.07 -2.51
C ALA A 99 11.82 -11.01 -3.53
N GLY A 100 11.06 -10.01 -3.09
CA GLY A 100 10.60 -8.92 -3.97
C GLY A 100 11.74 -8.07 -4.51
N ARG A 101 12.69 -7.65 -3.65
CA ARG A 101 13.88 -6.89 -4.10
C ARG A 101 14.71 -7.68 -5.08
N GLN A 102 14.95 -8.96 -4.80
CA GLN A 102 15.75 -9.82 -5.68
C GLN A 102 15.04 -10.01 -7.03
N ALA A 103 13.74 -10.25 -7.05
CA ALA A 103 12.97 -10.36 -8.29
C ALA A 103 13.09 -9.08 -9.14
N LEU A 104 12.88 -7.90 -8.52
CA LEU A 104 13.01 -6.61 -9.22
C LEU A 104 14.43 -6.38 -9.73
N ALA A 105 15.46 -6.65 -8.93
CA ALA A 105 16.85 -6.53 -9.35
C ALA A 105 17.21 -7.44 -10.54
N ASN A 106 16.57 -8.60 -10.63
CA ASN A 106 16.72 -9.56 -11.74
C ASN A 106 15.86 -9.22 -12.97
N GLY A 107 15.17 -8.07 -12.99
CA GLY A 107 14.38 -7.64 -14.14
C GLY A 107 12.97 -8.21 -14.22
N ALA A 108 12.47 -8.82 -13.15
CA ALA A 108 11.11 -9.38 -13.11
C ALA A 108 10.06 -8.36 -13.56
N PRO A 109 9.06 -8.76 -14.36
CA PRO A 109 7.94 -7.90 -14.70
C PRO A 109 7.05 -7.67 -13.47
N ILE A 110 6.38 -6.51 -13.46
CA ILE A 110 5.42 -6.10 -12.43
C ILE A 110 4.04 -6.18 -13.05
N LEU A 111 3.20 -7.12 -12.57
CA LEU A 111 1.88 -7.38 -13.10
C LEU A 111 0.84 -6.70 -12.20
N CYS A 112 0.11 -5.72 -12.74
CA CYS A 112 -0.82 -4.87 -11.99
C CYS A 112 -2.27 -5.15 -12.38
N ASP A 113 -3.17 -5.33 -11.41
CA ASP A 113 -4.59 -5.56 -11.64
C ASP A 113 -5.35 -4.31 -12.09
N ALA A 114 -4.80 -3.12 -11.87
CA ALA A 114 -5.42 -1.85 -12.20
C ALA A 114 -4.41 -0.84 -12.75
N ASN A 115 -4.88 0.02 -13.67
CA ASN A 115 -4.02 1.08 -14.22
C ASN A 115 -3.54 2.06 -13.14
N MET A 116 -4.35 2.34 -12.11
CA MET A 116 -3.93 3.19 -11.00
C MET A 116 -2.72 2.62 -10.25
N VAL A 117 -2.62 1.30 -10.12
CA VAL A 117 -1.44 0.63 -9.55
C VAL A 117 -0.25 0.83 -10.47
N ALA A 118 -0.42 0.51 -11.76
CA ALA A 118 0.64 0.61 -12.75
C ALA A 118 1.19 2.04 -12.88
N GLU A 119 0.34 3.06 -12.88
CA GLU A 119 0.74 4.47 -12.93
C GLU A 119 1.38 4.95 -11.62
N GLY A 120 1.03 4.35 -10.48
CA GLY A 120 1.62 4.65 -9.18
C GLY A 120 3.06 4.11 -9.02
N VAL A 121 3.49 3.17 -9.87
CA VAL A 121 4.86 2.65 -9.87
C VAL A 121 5.81 3.67 -10.49
N THR A 122 6.78 4.13 -9.72
CA THR A 122 7.78 5.11 -10.16
C THR A 122 8.84 4.44 -11.03
N ARG A 123 8.68 4.52 -12.34
CA ARG A 123 9.54 3.86 -13.34
C ARG A 123 11.03 4.16 -13.15
N THR A 124 11.37 5.39 -12.78
CA THR A 124 12.76 5.82 -12.56
C THR A 124 13.43 5.21 -11.34
N ARG A 125 12.66 4.53 -10.49
CA ARG A 125 13.18 3.82 -9.31
C ARG A 125 13.37 2.34 -9.55
N LEU A 126 12.92 1.82 -10.68
CA LEU A 126 13.04 0.39 -11.00
C LEU A 126 14.50 0.03 -11.33
N PRO A 127 15.05 -1.04 -10.72
CA PRO A 127 16.49 -1.29 -10.78
C PRO A 127 16.98 -1.88 -12.11
N ALA A 128 16.10 -2.49 -12.91
CA ALA A 128 16.50 -3.25 -14.09
C ALA A 128 15.57 -3.04 -15.31
N ASN A 129 15.05 -1.85 -15.50
CA ASN A 129 14.06 -1.55 -16.55
C ASN A 129 12.85 -2.50 -16.57
N ASN A 130 12.39 -2.90 -15.39
CA ASN A 130 11.27 -3.82 -15.19
C ASN A 130 10.03 -3.36 -15.97
N GLN A 131 9.44 -4.25 -16.72
CA GLN A 131 8.18 -3.98 -17.39
C GLN A 131 7.06 -3.87 -16.37
N VAL A 132 6.21 -2.84 -16.48
CA VAL A 132 5.00 -2.69 -15.68
C VAL A 132 3.81 -2.93 -16.59
N ILE A 133 3.12 -4.04 -16.36
CA ILE A 133 2.07 -4.57 -17.23
C ILE A 133 0.73 -4.50 -16.51
N CYS A 134 -0.25 -3.88 -17.15
CA CYS A 134 -1.65 -3.92 -16.75
C CYS A 134 -2.52 -4.25 -17.97
N THR A 135 -3.15 -5.41 -17.97
CA THR A 135 -3.94 -5.93 -19.07
C THR A 135 -5.44 -5.61 -18.99
N LEU A 136 -5.88 -4.92 -17.93
CA LEU A 136 -7.30 -4.66 -17.65
C LEU A 136 -8.07 -3.98 -18.81
N ARG A 137 -7.36 -3.17 -19.60
CA ARG A 137 -7.95 -2.45 -20.76
C ARG A 137 -7.70 -3.12 -22.09
N HIS A 138 -7.13 -4.33 -22.11
CA HIS A 138 -6.92 -5.04 -23.35
C HIS A 138 -8.27 -5.36 -24.00
N GLU A 139 -8.36 -5.24 -25.32
CA GLU A 139 -9.60 -5.35 -26.11
C GLU A 139 -10.31 -6.70 -25.96
N SER A 140 -9.58 -7.78 -25.70
CA SER A 140 -10.14 -9.12 -25.51
C SER A 140 -10.80 -9.32 -24.14
N VAL A 141 -10.43 -8.53 -23.13
CA VAL A 141 -10.86 -8.74 -21.73
C VAL A 141 -12.39 -8.75 -21.56
N PRO A 142 -13.18 -7.85 -22.19
CA PRO A 142 -14.63 -7.90 -22.05
C PRO A 142 -15.26 -9.18 -22.63
N GLY A 143 -14.70 -9.74 -23.70
CA GLY A 143 -15.11 -11.03 -24.27
C GLY A 143 -14.78 -12.17 -23.31
N MET A 144 -13.52 -12.28 -22.95
CA MET A 144 -13.03 -13.30 -21.99
C MET A 144 -13.81 -13.31 -20.68
N ALA A 145 -14.12 -12.15 -20.11
CA ALA A 145 -14.90 -12.04 -18.88
C ALA A 145 -16.30 -12.66 -19.00
N ARG A 146 -16.97 -12.45 -20.15
CA ARG A 146 -18.29 -13.07 -20.43
C ARG A 146 -18.18 -14.56 -20.58
N GLU A 147 -17.20 -15.04 -21.34
CA GLU A 147 -16.97 -16.48 -21.57
C GLU A 147 -16.63 -17.22 -20.26
N MET A 148 -15.83 -16.61 -19.42
CA MET A 148 -15.43 -17.14 -18.12
C MET A 148 -16.55 -17.01 -17.05
N GLY A 149 -17.61 -16.23 -17.30
CA GLY A 149 -18.58 -15.88 -16.25
C GLY A 149 -17.98 -15.20 -15.06
N ASN A 150 -16.91 -14.40 -15.24
CA ASN A 150 -16.14 -13.75 -14.18
C ASN A 150 -15.97 -12.24 -14.47
N THR A 151 -15.33 -11.52 -13.54
CA THR A 151 -15.07 -10.09 -13.69
C THR A 151 -13.99 -9.82 -14.73
N ARG A 152 -13.99 -8.60 -15.28
CA ARG A 152 -12.89 -8.15 -16.17
C ARG A 152 -11.52 -8.20 -15.49
N SER A 153 -11.48 -7.90 -14.17
CA SER A 153 -10.24 -7.94 -13.41
C SER A 153 -9.68 -9.37 -13.31
N ALA A 154 -10.52 -10.36 -13.08
CA ALA A 154 -10.12 -11.76 -13.10
C ALA A 154 -9.70 -12.21 -14.52
N ALA A 155 -10.53 -11.93 -15.53
CA ALA A 155 -10.26 -12.32 -16.91
C ALA A 155 -8.96 -11.72 -17.47
N ALA A 156 -8.62 -10.50 -17.06
CA ALA A 156 -7.38 -9.84 -17.45
C ALA A 156 -6.12 -10.62 -17.06
N LEU A 157 -6.18 -11.43 -15.99
CA LEU A 157 -5.05 -12.22 -15.53
C LEU A 157 -4.68 -13.37 -16.49
N GLU A 158 -5.59 -13.82 -17.33
CA GLU A 158 -5.26 -14.81 -18.36
C GLU A 158 -4.14 -14.32 -19.28
N LEU A 159 -4.11 -13.01 -19.54
CA LEU A 159 -3.05 -12.39 -20.35
C LEU A 159 -1.70 -12.27 -19.60
N TRP A 160 -1.67 -12.59 -18.31
CA TRP A 160 -0.43 -12.62 -17.54
C TRP A 160 0.33 -13.95 -17.67
N ARG A 161 -0.30 -15.02 -18.12
CA ARG A 161 0.31 -16.35 -18.18
C ARG A 161 1.73 -16.37 -18.75
N PRO A 162 2.03 -15.66 -19.86
CA PRO A 162 3.38 -15.63 -20.42
C PRO A 162 4.42 -14.88 -19.58
N HIS A 163 3.95 -14.08 -18.61
CA HIS A 163 4.77 -13.19 -17.81
C HIS A 163 4.77 -13.54 -16.31
N LEU A 164 4.01 -14.59 -15.92
CA LEU A 164 3.73 -14.86 -14.50
C LEU A 164 4.91 -15.48 -13.76
N GLU A 165 5.73 -16.28 -14.45
CA GLU A 165 6.88 -16.93 -13.83
C GLU A 165 7.87 -15.90 -13.29
N GLY A 166 8.13 -15.96 -11.97
CA GLY A 166 9.05 -15.06 -11.30
C GLY A 166 8.63 -13.59 -11.23
N ALA A 167 7.42 -13.24 -11.68
CA ALA A 167 6.91 -11.88 -11.65
C ALA A 167 6.65 -11.35 -10.23
N VAL A 168 6.61 -10.03 -10.10
CA VAL A 168 6.02 -9.36 -8.92
C VAL A 168 4.57 -9.02 -9.26
N VAL A 169 3.64 -9.76 -8.66
CA VAL A 169 2.20 -9.52 -8.85
C VAL A 169 1.70 -8.50 -7.83
N VAL A 170 0.93 -7.53 -8.29
CA VAL A 170 0.45 -6.39 -7.51
C VAL A 170 -1.05 -6.21 -7.70
N ILE A 171 -1.81 -6.66 -6.70
CA ILE A 171 -3.28 -6.53 -6.67
C ILE A 171 -3.63 -5.38 -5.74
N GLY A 172 -4.02 -4.24 -6.29
CA GLY A 172 -4.33 -3.03 -5.51
C GLY A 172 -5.80 -2.61 -5.58
N ASN A 173 -6.62 -3.32 -6.34
CA ASN A 173 -8.01 -2.93 -6.55
C ASN A 173 -8.98 -4.10 -6.34
N ALA A 174 -8.92 -5.15 -7.17
CA ALA A 174 -9.98 -6.12 -7.29
C ALA A 174 -9.73 -7.41 -6.49
N PRO A 175 -10.58 -7.74 -5.48
CA PRO A 175 -10.51 -9.03 -4.80
C PRO A 175 -10.62 -10.22 -5.74
N THR A 176 -11.44 -10.12 -6.80
CA THR A 176 -11.62 -11.16 -7.80
C THR A 176 -10.35 -11.47 -8.59
N ALA A 177 -9.46 -10.48 -8.76
CA ALA A 177 -8.15 -10.72 -9.35
C ALA A 177 -7.27 -11.58 -8.43
N LEU A 178 -7.32 -11.34 -7.11
CA LEU A 178 -6.54 -12.13 -6.15
C LEU A 178 -7.08 -13.56 -6.05
N PHE A 179 -8.39 -13.74 -5.95
CA PHE A 179 -9.00 -15.08 -5.97
C PHE A 179 -8.59 -15.85 -7.24
N TYR A 180 -8.75 -15.21 -8.40
CA TYR A 180 -8.46 -15.87 -9.67
C TYR A 180 -6.97 -16.19 -9.85
N LEU A 181 -6.07 -15.35 -9.34
CA LEU A 181 -4.63 -15.66 -9.31
C LEU A 181 -4.36 -16.96 -8.54
N LEU A 182 -5.00 -17.14 -7.38
CA LEU A 182 -4.85 -18.37 -6.59
C LEU A 182 -5.38 -19.58 -7.34
N GLU A 183 -6.55 -19.48 -7.98
CA GLU A 183 -7.11 -20.53 -8.85
C GLU A 183 -6.17 -20.87 -10.03
N MET A 184 -5.56 -19.86 -10.68
CA MET A 184 -4.58 -20.09 -11.73
C MET A 184 -3.38 -20.89 -11.25
N ILE A 185 -2.84 -20.56 -10.06
CA ILE A 185 -1.71 -21.27 -9.47
C ILE A 185 -2.12 -22.70 -9.11
N ASP A 186 -3.30 -22.89 -8.53
CA ASP A 186 -3.86 -24.22 -8.21
C ASP A 186 -4.06 -25.08 -9.48
N ALA A 187 -4.38 -24.44 -10.59
CA ALA A 187 -4.49 -25.07 -11.91
C ALA A 187 -3.12 -25.28 -12.63
N GLY A 188 -2.00 -25.05 -11.93
CA GLY A 188 -0.65 -25.29 -12.46
C GLY A 188 -0.03 -24.14 -13.25
N ALA A 189 -0.56 -22.92 -13.16
CA ALA A 189 0.12 -21.77 -13.74
C ALA A 189 1.48 -21.52 -13.07
N PRO A 190 2.46 -20.94 -13.79
CA PRO A 190 3.75 -20.58 -13.20
C PRO A 190 3.59 -19.68 -11.98
N LYS A 191 4.49 -19.84 -11.00
CA LYS A 191 4.41 -19.07 -9.76
C LYS A 191 5.13 -17.73 -9.87
N PRO A 192 4.54 -16.62 -9.40
CA PRO A 192 5.24 -15.36 -9.25
C PRO A 192 6.28 -15.45 -8.11
N ALA A 193 7.26 -14.55 -8.13
CA ALA A 193 8.24 -14.41 -7.07
C ALA A 193 7.69 -13.75 -5.80
N LEU A 194 6.66 -12.89 -5.98
CA LEU A 194 6.02 -12.17 -4.88
C LEU A 194 4.59 -11.79 -5.24
N ILE A 195 3.67 -11.89 -4.29
CA ILE A 195 2.32 -11.32 -4.37
C ILE A 195 2.19 -10.15 -3.37
N LEU A 196 1.95 -8.95 -3.89
CA LEU A 196 1.56 -7.77 -3.12
C LEU A 196 0.03 -7.65 -3.16
N GLY A 197 -0.64 -8.19 -2.13
CA GLY A 197 -2.10 -8.32 -2.07
C GLY A 197 -2.75 -7.20 -1.25
N PHE A 198 -3.09 -6.11 -1.89
CA PHE A 198 -3.75 -4.93 -1.32
C PHE A 198 -5.14 -4.66 -1.94
N PRO A 199 -5.95 -5.66 -2.33
CA PRO A 199 -7.29 -5.34 -2.79
C PRO A 199 -8.08 -4.62 -1.69
N VAL A 200 -8.94 -3.69 -2.09
CA VAL A 200 -9.72 -2.84 -1.19
C VAL A 200 -11.22 -3.06 -1.41
N GLY A 201 -12.01 -3.06 -0.35
CA GLY A 201 -13.46 -3.10 -0.50
C GLY A 201 -14.19 -3.84 0.61
N PHE A 202 -15.50 -4.02 0.38
CA PHE A 202 -16.43 -4.59 1.34
C PHE A 202 -16.86 -6.02 1.02
N VAL A 203 -16.62 -6.48 -0.21
CA VAL A 203 -16.99 -7.81 -0.68
C VAL A 203 -15.75 -8.49 -1.25
N GLY A 204 -15.32 -9.58 -0.64
CA GLY A 204 -14.20 -10.39 -1.07
C GLY A 204 -12.81 -9.83 -0.73
N ALA A 205 -12.67 -8.58 -0.27
CA ALA A 205 -11.36 -7.97 -0.03
C ALA A 205 -10.64 -8.61 1.16
N ALA A 206 -11.31 -8.83 2.27
CA ALA A 206 -10.75 -9.53 3.42
C ALA A 206 -10.53 -11.01 3.06
N GLU A 207 -11.55 -11.64 2.53
CA GLU A 207 -11.59 -13.08 2.25
C GLU A 207 -10.49 -13.50 1.26
N SER A 208 -10.23 -12.72 0.20
CA SER A 208 -9.18 -13.04 -0.76
C SER A 208 -7.77 -12.99 -0.14
N LYS A 209 -7.53 -12.05 0.75
CA LYS A 209 -6.26 -11.92 1.47
C LYS A 209 -6.09 -12.98 2.55
N ASP A 210 -7.16 -13.31 3.26
CA ASP A 210 -7.16 -14.38 4.24
C ASP A 210 -6.90 -15.74 3.56
N MET A 211 -7.45 -15.97 2.37
CA MET A 211 -7.17 -17.17 1.57
C MET A 211 -5.69 -17.26 1.17
N LEU A 212 -5.10 -16.14 0.70
CA LEU A 212 -3.67 -16.10 0.38
C LEU A 212 -2.79 -16.34 1.62
N ALA A 213 -3.18 -15.75 2.77
CA ALA A 213 -2.44 -15.92 4.02
C ALA A 213 -2.53 -17.33 4.60
N ALA A 214 -3.69 -17.99 4.45
CA ALA A 214 -3.92 -19.36 4.90
C ALA A 214 -3.11 -20.38 4.07
N ASP A 215 -3.05 -20.19 2.78
CA ASP A 215 -2.22 -20.98 1.87
C ASP A 215 -1.73 -20.13 0.70
N SER A 216 -0.47 -19.76 0.75
CA SER A 216 0.18 -18.96 -0.30
C SER A 216 0.64 -19.79 -1.51
N ARG A 217 0.40 -21.08 -1.54
CA ARG A 217 0.92 -22.03 -2.53
C ARG A 217 2.45 -22.01 -2.62
N GLY A 218 3.11 -21.63 -1.50
CA GLY A 218 4.56 -21.46 -1.42
C GLY A 218 5.09 -20.20 -2.11
N VAL A 219 4.22 -19.24 -2.47
CA VAL A 219 4.63 -17.95 -3.02
C VAL A 219 4.80 -16.94 -1.87
N PRO A 220 5.91 -16.20 -1.82
CA PRO A 220 6.07 -15.08 -0.89
C PRO A 220 4.97 -14.03 -1.08
N TYR A 221 4.49 -13.44 0.02
CA TYR A 221 3.44 -12.43 -0.05
C TYR A 221 3.56 -11.34 1.01
N VAL A 222 2.97 -10.18 0.70
CA VAL A 222 2.63 -9.10 1.64
C VAL A 222 1.21 -8.67 1.37
N ILE A 223 0.38 -8.59 2.42
CA ILE A 223 -1.02 -8.17 2.34
C ILE A 223 -1.35 -7.11 3.39
N MET A 224 -2.42 -6.35 3.14
CA MET A 224 -3.10 -5.54 4.14
C MET A 224 -4.38 -6.25 4.56
N GLN A 225 -4.42 -6.81 5.78
CA GLN A 225 -5.55 -7.58 6.28
C GLN A 225 -6.86 -6.78 6.32
N GLY A 226 -8.00 -7.47 6.21
CA GLY A 226 -9.32 -6.86 6.28
C GLY A 226 -9.70 -6.09 5.01
N ARG A 227 -10.49 -5.02 5.14
CA ARG A 227 -11.04 -4.24 4.03
C ARG A 227 -10.09 -3.18 3.47
N ARG A 228 -9.04 -2.83 4.24
CA ARG A 228 -8.03 -1.81 3.85
C ARG A 228 -7.15 -2.32 2.73
N GLY A 229 -6.69 -1.39 1.91
CA GLY A 229 -5.85 -1.63 0.76
C GLY A 229 -5.92 -0.46 -0.22
N GLY A 230 -5.78 -0.75 -1.49
CA GLY A 230 -5.92 0.22 -2.56
C GLY A 230 -4.66 0.44 -3.37
N SER A 231 -4.85 1.00 -4.57
CA SER A 231 -3.78 1.18 -5.55
C SER A 231 -2.60 2.00 -5.04
N ALA A 232 -2.84 3.00 -4.16
CA ALA A 232 -1.77 3.81 -3.59
C ALA A 232 -0.86 2.99 -2.67
N MET A 233 -1.44 2.17 -1.77
CA MET A 233 -0.67 1.28 -0.90
C MET A 233 0.09 0.22 -1.71
N ALA A 234 -0.56 -0.38 -2.71
CA ALA A 234 0.03 -1.39 -3.58
C ALA A 234 1.24 -0.84 -4.36
N ALA A 235 1.09 0.34 -4.97
CA ALA A 235 2.19 1.00 -5.68
C ALA A 235 3.31 1.44 -4.72
N ALA A 236 2.97 1.92 -3.52
CA ALA A 236 3.96 2.28 -2.50
C ALA A 236 4.80 1.07 -2.06
N ALA A 237 4.19 -0.12 -1.94
CA ALA A 237 4.88 -1.36 -1.64
C ALA A 237 5.90 -1.72 -2.73
N VAL A 238 5.54 -1.61 -4.01
CA VAL A 238 6.47 -1.81 -5.13
C VAL A 238 7.61 -0.79 -5.06
N ASN A 239 7.29 0.50 -4.93
CA ASN A 239 8.28 1.56 -4.88
C ASN A 239 9.26 1.43 -3.69
N ALA A 240 8.81 0.83 -2.58
CA ALA A 240 9.65 0.53 -1.44
C ALA A 240 10.68 -0.56 -1.73
N LEU A 241 10.28 -1.59 -2.49
CA LEU A 241 11.14 -2.72 -2.87
C LEU A 241 12.09 -2.40 -4.02
N ALA A 242 11.73 -1.41 -4.87
CA ALA A 242 12.46 -1.08 -6.10
C ALA A 242 13.79 -0.36 -5.87
N THR A 243 13.99 0.31 -4.74
CA THR A 243 15.19 1.11 -4.47
C THR A 243 15.56 1.10 -2.99
N GLU A 244 16.85 1.20 -2.70
CA GLU A 244 17.36 1.39 -1.33
C GLU A 244 17.27 2.87 -0.87
N ILE A 245 17.10 3.81 -1.79
CA ILE A 245 16.93 5.24 -1.48
C ILE A 245 15.53 5.49 -0.93
N GLU A 246 15.44 6.22 0.15
CA GLU A 246 14.16 6.69 0.72
C GLU A 246 13.48 7.78 -0.09
#